data_c6d4befc895a6b59083eed2b55f3fb3d
#
_entry.id   c6d4befc895a6b59083eed2b55f3fb3d
#
_cell.length_a   1.000
_cell.length_b   1.000
_cell.length_c   1.000
_cell.angle_alpha   90.00
_cell.angle_beta   90.00
_cell.angle_gamma   90.00
#
_symmetry.space_group_name_H-M   'P 1'
#
loop_
_entity.id
_entity.type
_entity.pdbx_description
1 polymer ?
#
loop_
_entity_poly.entity_id
_entity_poly.type
_entity_poly.pdbx_seq_one_letter_code
_entity_poly.pdbx_strand_id
1 'polypeptide(L)'
;MITKLIKNNDLLFEELYVAGPHVFICKKHPLASKDLITAEDLQPYPYLVYEQGNNNSFYFSEEFMSMLDFPKNIQVRDRATLFNLVIGLNGFTVSSGVIDSKLNGSNIIAKPLDINKTMRIGVVKKKNTVFSRYACFYMDALKKYLSIV
;
A
#
# COMPACT_ATOMS: atom_id res chain seq x y z
N MET A 1 -4.80 9.98 9.78
CA MET A 1 -3.33 9.93 9.83
C MET A 1 -2.66 11.18 9.30
N ILE A 2 -2.96 11.61 8.11
CA ILE A 2 -2.53 12.89 7.51
C ILE A 2 -2.89 14.10 8.41
N THR A 3 -3.95 14.02 9.19
CA THR A 3 -4.43 15.07 10.09
C THR A 3 -3.40 15.59 11.10
N LYS A 4 -2.39 14.80 11.49
CA LYS A 4 -1.32 15.25 12.39
C LYS A 4 -0.14 15.92 11.65
N LEU A 5 0.17 15.48 10.43
CA LEU A 5 1.14 16.16 9.56
C LEU A 5 0.59 17.51 9.06
N ILE A 6 -0.72 17.58 8.81
CA ILE A 6 -1.41 18.80 8.38
C ILE A 6 -1.69 19.77 9.56
N LYS A 7 -1.43 19.39 10.81
CA LYS A 7 -1.38 20.34 11.93
C LYS A 7 -0.27 21.40 11.79
N ASN A 8 0.69 21.18 10.91
CA ASN A 8 1.55 22.24 10.43
C ASN A 8 0.75 23.10 9.44
N ASN A 9 0.35 24.31 9.89
CA ASN A 9 -0.47 25.24 9.12
C ASN A 9 0.12 25.63 7.74
N ASP A 10 1.36 25.22 7.44
CA ASP A 10 2.07 25.53 6.20
C ASP A 10 1.94 24.42 5.12
N LEU A 11 1.34 23.28 5.44
CA LEU A 11 1.18 22.18 4.52
C LEU A 11 -0.25 22.07 3.98
N LEU A 12 -0.36 21.68 2.72
CA LEU A 12 -1.61 21.29 2.04
C LEU A 12 -1.51 19.84 1.59
N PHE A 13 -2.57 19.10 1.80
CA PHE A 13 -2.75 17.77 1.21
C PHE A 13 -3.77 17.85 0.08
N GLU A 14 -3.35 17.46 -1.11
CA GLU A 14 -4.20 17.29 -2.29
C GLU A 14 -4.44 15.78 -2.48
N GLU A 15 -5.67 15.33 -2.25
CA GLU A 15 -6.04 13.93 -2.46
C GLU A 15 -6.07 13.61 -3.95
N LEU A 16 -5.46 12.50 -4.32
CA LEU A 16 -5.42 12.01 -5.70
C LEU A 16 -6.23 10.72 -5.89
N TYR A 17 -6.24 9.86 -4.86
CA TYR A 17 -6.84 8.56 -4.94
C TYR A 17 -7.26 8.04 -3.57
N VAL A 18 -8.40 7.37 -3.49
CA VAL A 18 -8.86 6.66 -2.29
C VAL A 18 -8.82 5.17 -2.59
N ALA A 19 -7.95 4.45 -1.90
CA ALA A 19 -7.76 3.02 -2.09
C ALA A 19 -8.47 2.22 -1.00
N GLY A 20 -9.13 1.12 -1.36
CA GLY A 20 -9.48 0.04 -0.44
C GLY A 20 -8.27 -0.85 -0.17
N PRO A 21 -8.27 -1.59 0.95
CA PRO A 21 -7.21 -2.55 1.23
C PRO A 21 -7.28 -3.74 0.26
N HIS A 22 -6.11 -4.13 -0.26
CA HIS A 22 -5.95 -5.32 -1.08
C HIS A 22 -4.80 -6.17 -0.56
N VAL A 23 -4.97 -7.48 -0.64
CA VAL A 23 -3.94 -8.46 -0.33
C VAL A 23 -3.14 -8.75 -1.60
N PHE A 24 -1.84 -8.58 -1.54
CA PHE A 24 -0.92 -8.98 -2.61
C PHE A 24 -0.38 -10.36 -2.29
N ILE A 25 -0.67 -11.30 -3.16
CA ILE A 25 -0.31 -12.71 -3.07
C ILE A 25 0.24 -13.22 -4.40
N CYS A 26 0.95 -14.35 -4.35
CA CYS A 26 1.32 -15.05 -5.58
C CYS A 26 0.06 -15.58 -6.30
N LYS A 27 0.02 -15.51 -7.62
CA LYS A 27 -1.10 -16.06 -8.42
C LYS A 27 -1.36 -17.56 -8.20
N LYS A 28 -0.36 -18.29 -7.66
CA LYS A 28 -0.48 -19.71 -7.30
C LYS A 28 -0.85 -19.91 -5.82
N HIS A 29 -1.07 -18.84 -5.07
CA HIS A 29 -1.44 -18.90 -3.66
C HIS A 29 -2.80 -19.61 -3.49
N PRO A 30 -3.03 -20.41 -2.42
CA PRO A 30 -4.31 -21.05 -2.17
C PRO A 30 -5.52 -20.10 -2.15
N LEU A 31 -5.32 -18.86 -1.74
CA LEU A 31 -6.38 -17.83 -1.72
C LEU A 31 -6.58 -17.12 -3.08
N ALA A 32 -5.80 -17.44 -4.11
CA ALA A 32 -5.88 -16.73 -5.40
C ALA A 32 -7.24 -16.89 -6.12
N SER A 33 -7.96 -17.99 -5.83
CA SER A 33 -9.29 -18.25 -6.39
C SER A 33 -10.43 -17.51 -5.68
N LYS A 34 -10.19 -16.91 -4.50
CA LYS A 34 -11.20 -16.13 -3.79
C LYS A 34 -11.36 -14.74 -4.42
N ASP A 35 -12.59 -14.27 -4.51
CA ASP A 35 -12.89 -12.90 -4.97
C ASP A 35 -12.71 -11.87 -3.85
N LEU A 36 -12.97 -12.25 -2.61
CA LEU A 36 -12.81 -11.45 -1.41
C LEU A 36 -12.08 -12.25 -0.34
N ILE A 37 -11.06 -11.67 0.27
CA ILE A 37 -10.25 -12.31 1.33
C ILE A 37 -10.60 -11.68 2.67
N THR A 38 -10.79 -12.50 3.71
CA THR A 38 -11.01 -12.04 5.08
C THR A 38 -9.71 -12.09 5.90
N ALA A 39 -9.71 -11.45 7.07
CA ALA A 39 -8.57 -11.49 7.98
C ALA A 39 -8.30 -12.92 8.50
N GLU A 40 -9.35 -13.71 8.69
CA GLU A 40 -9.29 -15.10 9.14
C GLU A 40 -8.60 -15.99 8.11
N ASP A 41 -8.87 -15.77 6.82
CA ASP A 41 -8.23 -16.50 5.72
C ASP A 41 -6.70 -16.32 5.74
N LEU A 42 -6.22 -15.18 6.22
CA LEU A 42 -4.80 -14.80 6.20
C LEU A 42 -4.00 -15.38 7.38
N GLN A 43 -4.66 -15.78 8.46
CA GLN A 43 -4.01 -16.28 9.69
C GLN A 43 -2.98 -17.42 9.48
N PRO A 44 -3.19 -18.38 8.56
CA PRO A 44 -2.23 -19.47 8.34
C PRO A 44 -0.93 -19.00 7.67
N TYR A 45 -0.94 -17.84 6.98
CA TYR A 45 0.12 -17.41 6.08
C TYR A 45 1.03 -16.33 6.69
N PRO A 46 2.32 -16.27 6.30
CA PRO A 46 3.21 -15.22 6.79
C PRO A 46 2.85 -13.85 6.22
N TYR A 47 2.72 -12.87 7.11
CA TYR A 47 2.53 -11.48 6.78
C TYR A 47 3.88 -10.78 6.57
N LEU A 48 4.10 -10.21 5.40
CA LEU A 48 5.32 -9.50 5.04
C LEU A 48 5.07 -7.98 5.05
N VAL A 49 5.88 -7.28 5.83
CA VAL A 49 5.75 -5.83 6.02
C VAL A 49 7.09 -5.14 5.82
N TYR A 50 7.05 -3.85 5.48
CA TYR A 50 8.26 -3.04 5.45
C TYR A 50 8.72 -2.67 6.85
N GLU A 51 10.05 -2.78 7.08
CA GLU A 51 10.69 -2.19 8.25
C GLU A 51 10.58 -0.66 8.17
N GLN A 52 9.92 -0.04 9.12
CA GLN A 52 9.65 1.41 9.11
C GLN A 52 10.70 2.22 9.89
N GLY A 53 11.88 1.64 10.20
CA GLY A 53 12.97 2.32 10.89
C GLY A 53 12.60 2.82 12.29
N ASN A 54 13.46 3.68 12.88
CA ASN A 54 13.30 4.21 14.24
C ASN A 54 12.14 5.23 14.39
N ASN A 55 11.56 5.69 13.30
CA ASN A 55 10.41 6.60 13.29
C ASN A 55 9.07 5.86 13.22
N ASN A 56 9.05 4.64 13.68
CA ASN A 56 7.92 3.73 13.74
C ASN A 56 6.82 4.26 14.68
N SER A 57 6.29 5.43 14.36
CA SER A 57 5.05 5.80 15.00
C SER A 57 3.91 5.10 14.24
N PHE A 58 3.04 4.44 14.98
CA PHE A 58 1.75 3.92 14.53
C PHE A 58 0.99 4.91 13.61
N TYR A 59 1.35 6.17 13.63
CA TYR A 59 0.79 7.25 12.85
C TYR A 59 1.36 7.40 11.43
N PHE A 60 2.50 6.76 11.13
CA PHE A 60 3.15 6.77 9.81
C PHE A 60 3.10 5.40 9.12
N SER A 61 2.50 4.41 9.79
CA SER A 61 2.30 3.10 9.21
C SER A 61 1.37 3.22 8.00
N GLU A 62 1.87 2.91 6.82
CA GLU A 62 1.06 2.75 5.62
C GLU A 62 0.20 1.48 5.70
N GLU A 63 0.27 0.77 6.81
CA GLU A 63 -0.30 -0.54 6.98
C GLU A 63 -1.75 -0.48 7.43
N PHE A 64 -2.64 -0.98 6.60
CA PHE A 64 -4.02 -1.23 6.96
C PHE A 64 -4.15 -2.20 8.16
N MET A 65 -3.13 -3.05 8.34
CA MET A 65 -3.16 -4.22 9.20
C MET A 65 -2.47 -4.01 10.56
N SER A 66 -2.02 -2.80 10.87
CA SER A 66 -1.32 -2.50 12.15
C SER A 66 -2.16 -2.81 13.41
N MET A 67 -3.46 -3.06 13.25
CA MET A 67 -4.37 -3.44 14.34
C MET A 67 -4.64 -4.96 14.39
N LEU A 68 -4.16 -5.73 13.41
CA LEU A 68 -4.32 -7.17 13.37
C LEU A 68 -2.98 -7.82 13.75
N ASP A 69 -3.03 -8.61 14.78
CA ASP A 69 -1.86 -9.38 15.25
C ASP A 69 -1.76 -10.65 14.40
N PHE A 70 -0.77 -10.69 13.49
CA PHE A 70 -0.45 -11.88 12.73
C PHE A 70 0.72 -12.59 13.40
N PRO A 71 0.54 -13.86 13.83
CA PRO A 71 1.57 -14.59 14.56
C PRO A 71 2.85 -14.84 13.73
N LYS A 72 2.73 -14.81 12.40
CA LYS A 72 3.85 -14.97 11.46
C LYS A 72 4.12 -13.66 10.74
N ASN A 73 4.84 -12.76 11.37
CA ASN A 73 5.20 -11.45 10.82
C ASN A 73 6.68 -11.44 10.42
N ILE A 74 6.98 -11.07 9.16
CA ILE A 74 8.33 -10.96 8.61
C ILE A 74 8.55 -9.53 8.14
N GLN A 75 9.54 -8.85 8.73
CA GLN A 75 9.93 -7.50 8.33
C GLN A 75 10.99 -7.54 7.24
N VAL A 76 10.82 -6.72 6.21
CA VAL A 76 11.74 -6.58 5.07
C VAL A 76 12.05 -5.10 4.80
N ARG A 77 13.19 -4.83 4.16
CA ARG A 77 13.66 -3.46 3.90
C ARG A 77 13.41 -2.98 2.48
N ASP A 78 13.18 -3.88 1.57
CA ASP A 78 13.02 -3.54 0.16
C ASP A 78 11.90 -4.34 -0.52
N ARG A 79 11.40 -3.78 -1.62
CA ARG A 79 10.26 -4.34 -2.36
C ARG A 79 10.59 -5.65 -3.08
N ALA A 80 11.79 -5.80 -3.58
CA ALA A 80 12.18 -7.00 -4.32
C ALA A 80 12.23 -8.21 -3.38
N THR A 81 12.84 -8.04 -2.21
CA THR A 81 12.86 -9.05 -1.15
C THR A 81 11.44 -9.38 -0.69
N LEU A 82 10.58 -8.36 -0.48
CA LEU A 82 9.19 -8.57 -0.09
C LEU A 82 8.47 -9.48 -1.07
N PHE A 83 8.49 -9.18 -2.36
CA PHE A 83 7.78 -9.97 -3.36
C PHE A 83 8.38 -11.35 -3.57
N ASN A 84 9.70 -11.50 -3.48
CA ASN A 84 10.34 -12.81 -3.54
C ASN A 84 9.88 -13.70 -2.38
N LEU A 85 9.77 -13.15 -1.16
CA LEU A 85 9.29 -13.89 0.00
C LEU A 85 7.77 -14.15 -0.05
N VAL A 86 6.97 -13.20 -0.57
CA VAL A 86 5.53 -13.44 -0.83
C VAL A 86 5.35 -14.67 -1.74
N ILE A 87 6.19 -14.80 -2.78
CA ILE A 87 6.13 -15.94 -3.69
C ILE A 87 6.69 -17.21 -3.03
N GLY A 88 7.87 -17.10 -2.41
CA GLY A 88 8.62 -18.28 -1.90
C GLY A 88 8.01 -18.92 -0.66
N LEU A 89 7.32 -18.14 0.17
CA LEU A 89 6.74 -18.60 1.44
C LEU A 89 5.20 -18.76 1.39
N ASN A 90 4.57 -18.56 0.23
CA ASN A 90 3.12 -18.39 0.14
C ASN A 90 2.62 -17.35 1.16
N GLY A 91 3.35 -16.24 1.27
CA GLY A 91 3.00 -15.16 2.18
C GLY A 91 2.12 -14.12 1.51
N PHE A 92 1.81 -13.08 2.26
CA PHE A 92 1.03 -11.95 1.76
C PHE A 92 1.54 -10.62 2.29
N THR A 93 1.18 -9.56 1.58
CA THR A 93 1.29 -8.17 2.08
C THR A 93 0.01 -7.42 1.76
N VAL A 94 -0.24 -6.31 2.43
CA VAL A 94 -1.47 -5.50 2.22
C VAL A 94 -1.09 -4.11 1.74
N SER A 95 -1.74 -3.66 0.67
CA SER A 95 -1.50 -2.35 0.06
C SER A 95 -2.77 -1.82 -0.64
N SER A 96 -2.60 -0.78 -1.45
CA SER A 96 -3.67 -0.04 -2.13
C SER A 96 -4.37 -0.77 -3.27
N GLY A 97 -3.92 -1.96 -3.67
CA GLY A 97 -4.46 -2.69 -4.82
C GLY A 97 -3.86 -2.28 -6.17
N VAL A 98 -3.17 -1.16 -6.23
CA VAL A 98 -2.51 -0.70 -7.47
C VAL A 98 -1.21 -1.47 -7.67
N ILE A 99 -1.17 -2.29 -8.71
CA ILE A 99 0.01 -3.06 -9.10
C ILE A 99 0.21 -3.00 -10.62
N ASP A 100 1.42 -2.66 -11.04
CA ASP A 100 1.80 -2.66 -12.46
C ASP A 100 2.56 -3.96 -12.78
N SER A 101 1.99 -4.78 -13.66
CA SER A 101 2.59 -6.05 -14.07
C SER A 101 3.91 -5.89 -14.82
N LYS A 102 4.13 -4.75 -15.49
CA LYS A 102 5.39 -4.46 -16.19
C LYS A 102 6.54 -4.23 -15.21
N LEU A 103 6.23 -3.67 -14.02
CA LEU A 103 7.23 -3.39 -12.98
C LEU A 103 7.38 -4.54 -11.97
N ASN A 104 6.32 -5.28 -11.71
CA ASN A 104 6.28 -6.29 -10.63
C ASN A 104 6.20 -7.73 -11.15
N GLY A 105 6.16 -7.90 -12.47
CA GLY A 105 5.92 -9.20 -13.09
C GLY A 105 4.47 -9.69 -12.92
N SER A 106 4.14 -10.76 -13.62
CA SER A 106 2.76 -11.31 -13.62
C SER A 106 2.50 -12.33 -12.52
N ASN A 107 3.43 -12.51 -11.58
CA ASN A 107 3.33 -13.54 -10.54
C ASN A 107 2.60 -13.06 -9.28
N ILE A 108 2.47 -11.77 -9.08
CA ILE A 108 1.76 -11.16 -7.96
C ILE A 108 0.41 -10.64 -8.45
N ILE A 109 -0.64 -10.94 -7.69
CA ILE A 109 -1.99 -10.45 -7.92
C ILE A 109 -2.50 -9.71 -6.68
N ALA A 110 -3.40 -8.76 -6.90
CA ALA A 110 -4.11 -8.04 -5.85
C ALA A 110 -5.52 -8.62 -5.71
N LYS A 111 -5.93 -8.92 -4.48
CA LYS A 111 -7.28 -9.36 -4.14
C LYS A 111 -7.89 -8.44 -3.09
N PRO A 112 -9.16 -8.05 -3.21
CA PRO A 112 -9.83 -7.23 -2.20
C PRO A 112 -9.76 -7.89 -0.81
N LEU A 113 -9.52 -7.08 0.21
CA LEU A 113 -9.54 -7.49 1.61
C LEU A 113 -10.80 -6.95 2.28
N ASP A 114 -11.55 -7.82 2.95
CA ASP A 114 -12.78 -7.47 3.66
C ASP A 114 -12.49 -6.73 4.97
N ILE A 115 -12.10 -5.46 4.83
CA ILE A 115 -11.89 -4.54 5.96
C ILE A 115 -12.49 -3.19 5.59
N ASN A 116 -13.39 -2.69 6.42
CA ASN A 116 -14.01 -1.38 6.24
C ASN A 116 -13.06 -0.25 6.61
N LYS A 117 -11.99 -0.11 5.81
CA LYS A 117 -11.00 0.97 5.91
C LYS A 117 -10.60 1.44 4.54
N THR A 118 -10.21 2.70 4.44
CA THR A 118 -9.68 3.28 3.21
C THR A 118 -8.36 4.01 3.49
N MET A 119 -7.50 4.04 2.48
CA MET A 119 -6.26 4.81 2.46
C MET A 119 -6.43 5.97 1.49
N ARG A 120 -6.19 7.18 1.98
CA ARG A 120 -6.17 8.38 1.14
C ARG A 120 -4.74 8.64 0.66
N ILE A 121 -4.54 8.56 -0.64
CA ILE A 121 -3.24 8.77 -1.30
C ILE A 121 -3.26 10.13 -1.97
N GLY A 122 -2.19 10.91 -1.80
CA GLY A 122 -2.16 12.24 -2.37
C GLY A 122 -0.79 12.90 -2.24
N VAL A 123 -0.74 14.18 -2.59
CA VAL A 123 0.46 15.01 -2.55
C VAL A 123 0.40 15.95 -1.37
N VAL A 124 1.49 16.01 -0.62
CA VAL A 124 1.70 17.02 0.42
C VAL A 124 2.64 18.10 -0.13
N LYS A 125 2.22 19.34 -0.08
CA LYS A 125 3.02 20.51 -0.50
C LYS A 125 2.91 21.65 0.50
N LYS A 126 3.89 22.55 0.53
CA LYS A 126 3.74 23.83 1.27
C LYS A 126 2.70 24.69 0.58
N LYS A 127 1.89 25.43 1.34
CA LYS A 127 0.78 26.27 0.84
C LYS A 127 1.20 27.21 -0.30
N ASN A 128 2.36 27.82 -0.20
CA ASN A 128 2.84 28.83 -1.16
C ASN A 128 3.81 28.26 -2.20
N THR A 129 3.87 26.91 -2.36
CA THR A 129 4.74 26.30 -3.36
C THR A 129 4.11 26.43 -4.75
N VAL A 130 4.82 27.10 -5.65
CA VAL A 130 4.55 27.08 -7.08
C VAL A 130 5.27 25.87 -7.67
N PHE A 131 4.54 25.01 -8.34
CA PHE A 131 5.14 23.86 -9.00
C PHE A 131 5.98 24.30 -10.20
N SER A 132 7.15 23.70 -10.35
CA SER A 132 7.92 23.80 -11.58
C SER A 132 7.15 23.17 -12.76
N ARG A 133 7.53 23.50 -14.00
CA ARG A 133 6.97 22.88 -15.19
C ARG A 133 7.03 21.35 -15.15
N TYR A 134 8.14 20.78 -14.66
CA TYR A 134 8.30 19.33 -14.55
C TYR A 134 7.39 18.73 -13.47
N ALA A 135 7.23 19.42 -12.35
CA ALA A 135 6.29 18.98 -11.32
C ALA A 135 4.84 18.97 -11.83
N CYS A 136 4.43 19.97 -12.62
CA CYS A 136 3.12 19.99 -13.25
C CYS A 136 2.94 18.80 -14.19
N PHE A 137 3.89 18.54 -15.09
CA PHE A 137 3.83 17.38 -15.99
C PHE A 137 3.73 16.05 -15.24
N TYR A 138 4.50 15.89 -14.16
CA TYR A 138 4.43 14.69 -13.34
C TYR A 138 3.06 14.52 -12.68
N MET A 139 2.50 15.60 -12.14
CA MET A 139 1.18 15.59 -11.52
C MET A 139 0.07 15.26 -12.52
N ASP A 140 0.14 15.83 -13.73
CA ASP A 140 -0.83 15.55 -14.78
C ASP A 140 -0.75 14.09 -15.24
N ALA A 141 0.47 13.55 -15.41
CA ALA A 141 0.68 12.16 -15.75
C ALA A 141 0.17 11.22 -14.65
N LEU A 142 0.41 11.56 -13.37
CA LEU A 142 -0.05 10.78 -12.23
C LEU A 142 -1.58 10.78 -12.14
N LYS A 143 -2.23 11.93 -12.29
CA LYS A 143 -3.70 12.04 -12.31
C LYS A 143 -4.31 11.25 -13.45
N LYS A 144 -3.72 11.33 -14.66
CA LYS A 144 -4.15 10.54 -15.81
C LYS A 144 -4.00 9.03 -15.56
N TYR A 145 -2.91 8.59 -14.94
CA TYR A 145 -2.72 7.18 -14.59
C TYR A 145 -3.80 6.71 -13.59
N LEU A 146 -4.03 7.47 -12.54
CA LEU A 146 -5.01 7.14 -11.50
C LEU A 146 -6.47 7.17 -11.97
N SER A 147 -6.78 7.87 -13.07
CA SER A 147 -8.13 7.87 -13.67
C SER A 147 -8.43 6.62 -14.50
N ILE A 148 -7.43 5.77 -14.76
CA ILE A 148 -7.52 4.54 -15.55
C ILE A 148 -7.58 3.29 -14.64
N VAL A 149 -7.16 3.42 -13.39
CA VAL A 149 -7.11 2.39 -12.36
C VAL A 149 -8.36 2.45 -11.49
#